data_96563a90ca84030b464ba0db6499106a
#
_entry.id   96563a90ca84030b464ba0db6499106a
#
_cell.length_a   1.000
_cell.length_b   1.000
_cell.length_c   1.000
_cell.angle_alpha   90.00
_cell.angle_beta   90.00
_cell.angle_gamma   90.00
#
_symmetry.space_group_name_H-M   'P 1'
#
loop_
_entity.id
_entity.type
_entity.pdbx_description
1 polymer ?
#
loop_
_entity_poly.entity_id
_entity_poly.type
_entity_poly.pdbx_seq_one_letter_code
_entity_poly.pdbx_strand_id
1 'polypeptide(L)'
;MDFIASFNYNPVTRSLLLTQICESMLVVHPKDITTSVLTSLYKGTDSKVVDQTASKREIEHLLHHCPPRERIMLLGHGSDNGLFSRTDENLSEFDRIIVGHSHAYYLRHHGANSIGIWCHADKFARKEGLHGLFSGMIISDKKEAEEYGIITLQHHIEEANEIMFAKLRKLLDDGVPLHQIPERMKALNDKPSWLTTFNYENFYYL
;
A
#
# COMPACT_ATOMS: atom_id res chain seq x y z
N MET A 1 -28.30 40.00 -42.59
CA MET A 1 -27.74 40.49 -41.30
C MET A 1 -27.55 39.28 -40.42
N ASP A 2 -26.37 38.67 -40.49
CA ASP A 2 -26.06 37.42 -39.79
C ASP A 2 -25.30 37.76 -38.51
N PHE A 3 -25.91 37.45 -37.36
CA PHE A 3 -25.25 37.55 -36.05
C PHE A 3 -24.46 36.26 -35.78
N ILE A 4 -23.14 36.32 -35.99
CA ILE A 4 -22.21 35.28 -35.55
C ILE A 4 -21.88 35.55 -34.09
N ALA A 5 -22.42 34.75 -33.18
CA ALA A 5 -22.02 34.75 -31.77
C ALA A 5 -20.68 34.01 -31.63
N SER A 6 -19.61 34.80 -31.40
CA SER A 6 -18.31 34.27 -31.07
C SER A 6 -18.30 33.75 -29.61
N PHE A 7 -18.29 32.44 -29.43
CA PHE A 7 -18.02 31.81 -28.14
C PHE A 7 -16.53 31.96 -27.79
N ASN A 8 -16.23 32.85 -26.86
CA ASN A 8 -14.89 32.95 -26.24
C ASN A 8 -14.60 31.70 -25.42
N TYR A 9 -13.78 30.86 -25.97
CA TYR A 9 -13.27 29.64 -25.31
C TYR A 9 -12.17 30.04 -24.31
N ASN A 10 -12.47 29.98 -23.01
CA ASN A 10 -11.51 30.31 -21.96
C ASN A 10 -10.71 29.04 -21.63
N PRO A 11 -9.40 28.93 -21.96
CA PRO A 11 -8.59 27.72 -21.74
C PRO A 11 -8.32 27.38 -20.26
N VAL A 12 -8.60 28.31 -19.35
CA VAL A 12 -8.37 28.12 -17.90
C VAL A 12 -9.39 27.18 -17.28
N THR A 13 -10.59 27.06 -17.84
CA THR A 13 -11.63 26.15 -17.31
C THR A 13 -11.37 24.68 -17.62
N ARG A 14 -10.51 24.35 -18.57
CA ARG A 14 -10.18 22.96 -18.94
C ARG A 14 -9.13 22.32 -17.99
N SER A 15 -8.31 23.14 -17.34
CA SER A 15 -7.27 22.66 -16.40
C SER A 15 -7.82 22.28 -15.04
N LEU A 16 -8.97 22.83 -14.61
CA LEU A 16 -9.56 22.55 -13.30
C LEU A 16 -10.51 21.33 -13.30
N LEU A 17 -10.95 20.87 -14.47
CA LEU A 17 -11.80 19.68 -14.61
C LEU A 17 -11.01 18.36 -14.78
N LEU A 18 -9.69 18.43 -14.93
CA LEU A 18 -8.83 17.24 -15.11
C LEU A 18 -8.21 16.72 -13.81
N THR A 19 -8.49 17.33 -12.67
CA THR A 19 -7.84 16.99 -11.39
C THR A 19 -8.72 16.26 -10.38
N GLN A 20 -9.89 15.76 -10.78
CA GLN A 20 -10.70 14.88 -9.94
C GLN A 20 -11.21 13.67 -10.71
N ILE A 21 -10.31 12.91 -11.31
CA ILE A 21 -10.58 11.49 -11.49
C ILE A 21 -10.27 10.90 -10.11
N CYS A 22 -11.30 10.77 -9.27
CA CYS A 22 -11.23 9.92 -8.09
C CYS A 22 -10.96 8.52 -8.63
N GLU A 23 -9.69 8.11 -8.65
CA GLU A 23 -9.32 6.75 -9.03
C GLU A 23 -9.88 5.86 -7.94
N SER A 24 -10.91 5.08 -8.26
CA SER A 24 -11.38 4.03 -7.37
C SER A 24 -10.18 3.11 -7.05
N MET A 25 -10.11 2.62 -5.84
CA MET A 25 -8.98 1.83 -5.38
C MET A 25 -9.47 0.53 -4.74
N LEU A 26 -8.83 -0.58 -5.11
CA LEU A 26 -9.06 -1.86 -4.44
C LEU A 26 -8.04 -2.01 -3.30
N VAL A 27 -8.53 -2.19 -2.08
CA VAL A 27 -7.71 -2.43 -0.89
C VAL A 27 -8.02 -3.82 -0.35
N VAL A 28 -7.01 -4.68 -0.22
CA VAL A 28 -7.09 -5.94 0.52
C VAL A 28 -6.30 -5.77 1.81
N HIS A 29 -7.02 -5.69 2.93
CA HIS A 29 -6.43 -5.48 4.24
C HIS A 29 -7.07 -6.41 5.28
N PRO A 30 -6.55 -7.65 5.46
CA PRO A 30 -6.93 -8.54 6.55
C PRO A 30 -6.43 -7.96 7.87
N LYS A 31 -7.17 -6.97 8.35
CA LYS A 31 -6.78 -6.07 9.44
C LYS A 31 -6.85 -6.76 10.78
N ASP A 32 -5.82 -6.56 11.58
CA ASP A 32 -5.77 -6.85 13.01
C ASP A 32 -5.28 -5.62 13.80
N ILE A 33 -5.05 -5.80 15.11
CA ILE A 33 -4.61 -4.71 16.00
C ILE A 33 -3.26 -4.15 15.55
N THR A 34 -2.31 -5.01 15.18
CA THR A 34 -0.93 -4.63 14.85
C THR A 34 -0.80 -3.96 13.50
N THR A 35 -1.68 -4.30 12.54
CA THR A 35 -1.71 -3.72 11.19
C THR A 35 -2.69 -2.57 11.05
N SER A 36 -3.42 -2.20 12.11
CA SER A 36 -4.42 -1.13 12.09
C SER A 36 -3.88 0.23 11.64
N VAL A 37 -2.60 0.51 11.88
CA VAL A 37 -1.88 1.71 11.44
C VAL A 37 -1.93 1.89 9.92
N LEU A 38 -1.93 0.80 9.15
CA LEU A 38 -2.00 0.80 7.69
C LEU A 38 -3.34 1.33 7.15
N THR A 39 -4.38 1.40 7.99
CA THR A 39 -5.67 2.00 7.63
C THR A 39 -5.51 3.48 7.24
N SER A 40 -4.50 4.17 7.77
CA SER A 40 -4.19 5.55 7.43
C SER A 40 -3.90 5.74 5.93
N LEU A 41 -3.40 4.71 5.24
CA LEU A 41 -3.04 4.76 3.82
C LEU A 41 -4.24 4.89 2.88
N TYR A 42 -5.43 4.47 3.29
CA TYR A 42 -6.63 4.51 2.45
C TYR A 42 -7.86 5.17 3.10
N LYS A 43 -7.77 5.54 4.39
CA LYS A 43 -8.88 6.21 5.09
C LYS A 43 -9.29 7.50 4.38
N GLY A 44 -10.59 7.63 4.07
CA GLY A 44 -11.14 8.81 3.40
C GLY A 44 -10.91 8.86 1.87
N THR A 45 -10.40 7.78 1.27
CA THR A 45 -10.36 7.63 -0.19
C THR A 45 -11.62 6.93 -0.70
N ASP A 46 -11.90 7.06 -2.01
CA ASP A 46 -12.89 6.24 -2.70
C ASP A 46 -12.27 4.85 -2.95
N SER A 47 -12.43 3.95 -1.98
CA SER A 47 -11.82 2.63 -2.02
C SER A 47 -12.81 1.52 -1.70
N LYS A 48 -12.72 0.42 -2.46
CA LYS A 48 -13.34 -0.85 -2.12
C LYS A 48 -12.42 -1.63 -1.20
N VAL A 49 -12.77 -1.71 0.07
CA VAL A 49 -11.97 -2.41 1.09
C VAL A 49 -12.47 -3.84 1.26
N VAL A 50 -11.55 -4.78 1.23
CA VAL A 50 -11.76 -6.22 1.43
C VAL A 50 -10.93 -6.65 2.64
N ASP A 51 -11.58 -7.26 3.60
CA ASP A 51 -10.97 -7.70 4.86
C ASP A 51 -10.75 -9.21 4.93
N GLN A 52 -10.44 -9.71 6.13
CA GLN A 52 -10.17 -11.13 6.40
C GLN A 52 -11.36 -12.06 6.14
N THR A 53 -12.59 -11.56 5.99
CA THR A 53 -13.78 -12.38 5.76
C THR A 53 -13.89 -12.85 4.30
N ALA A 54 -13.23 -12.15 3.38
CA ALA A 54 -13.30 -12.46 1.97
C ALA A 54 -12.65 -13.82 1.65
N SER A 55 -13.29 -14.54 0.77
CA SER A 55 -12.74 -15.79 0.23
C SER A 55 -11.65 -15.52 -0.81
N LYS A 56 -10.76 -16.49 -0.99
CA LYS A 56 -9.74 -16.46 -2.06
C LYS A 56 -10.37 -16.21 -3.45
N ARG A 57 -11.49 -16.88 -3.75
CA ARG A 57 -12.24 -16.72 -5.00
C ARG A 57 -12.78 -15.31 -5.19
N GLU A 58 -13.26 -14.71 -4.12
CA GLU A 58 -13.77 -13.35 -4.16
C GLU A 58 -12.66 -12.35 -4.49
N ILE A 59 -11.48 -12.51 -3.88
CA ILE A 59 -10.32 -11.68 -4.19
C ILE A 59 -9.84 -11.91 -5.62
N GLU A 60 -9.77 -13.15 -6.10
CA GLU A 60 -9.47 -13.46 -7.50
C GLU A 60 -10.46 -12.78 -8.45
N HIS A 61 -11.76 -12.84 -8.15
CA HIS A 61 -12.79 -12.19 -8.93
C HIS A 61 -12.63 -10.67 -8.96
N LEU A 62 -12.35 -10.05 -7.81
CA LEU A 62 -12.12 -8.61 -7.71
C LEU A 62 -10.89 -8.17 -8.50
N LEU A 63 -9.77 -8.87 -8.36
CA LEU A 63 -8.54 -8.59 -9.10
C LEU A 63 -8.73 -8.77 -10.62
N HIS A 64 -9.51 -9.78 -11.04
CA HIS A 64 -9.79 -10.01 -12.45
C HIS A 64 -10.63 -8.89 -13.09
N HIS A 65 -11.54 -8.29 -12.34
CA HIS A 65 -12.45 -7.24 -12.82
C HIS A 65 -11.99 -5.82 -12.48
N CYS A 66 -10.92 -5.69 -11.71
CA CYS A 66 -10.32 -4.40 -11.39
C CYS A 66 -9.73 -3.78 -12.67
N PRO A 67 -10.08 -2.54 -13.03
CA PRO A 67 -9.50 -1.88 -14.19
C PRO A 67 -7.98 -1.77 -14.09
N PRO A 68 -7.21 -1.96 -15.18
CA PRO A 68 -5.74 -1.93 -15.13
C PRO A 68 -5.11 -0.62 -14.62
N ARG A 69 -5.86 0.48 -14.67
CA ARG A 69 -5.43 1.78 -14.16
C ARG A 69 -5.78 2.02 -12.69
N GLU A 70 -6.63 1.17 -12.13
CA GLU A 70 -7.04 1.26 -10.75
C GLU A 70 -5.87 0.89 -9.84
N ARG A 71 -5.71 1.63 -8.73
CA ARG A 71 -4.70 1.32 -7.73
C ARG A 71 -5.13 0.11 -6.91
N ILE A 72 -4.19 -0.80 -6.69
CA ILE A 72 -4.39 -1.93 -5.79
C ILE A 72 -3.46 -1.76 -4.59
N MET A 73 -4.03 -1.80 -3.37
CA MET A 73 -3.26 -1.87 -2.14
C MET A 73 -3.48 -3.22 -1.44
N LEU A 74 -2.39 -3.90 -1.12
CA LEU A 74 -2.35 -5.15 -0.39
C LEU A 74 -1.61 -4.88 0.91
N LEU A 75 -2.30 -4.94 2.04
CA LEU A 75 -1.81 -4.43 3.32
C LEU A 75 -2.00 -5.45 4.43
N GLY A 76 -1.01 -5.63 5.31
CA GLY A 76 -1.17 -6.52 6.46
C GLY A 76 0.10 -7.28 6.84
N HIS A 77 -0.07 -8.47 7.39
CA HIS A 77 1.02 -9.41 7.65
C HIS A 77 1.29 -10.31 6.46
N GLY A 78 2.53 -10.78 6.33
CA GLY A 78 2.86 -11.70 5.24
C GLY A 78 4.31 -12.15 5.26
N SER A 79 4.69 -12.83 4.18
CA SER A 79 6.05 -13.29 3.90
C SER A 79 6.32 -13.23 2.39
N ASP A 80 7.42 -13.85 1.96
CA ASP A 80 7.73 -14.11 0.55
C ASP A 80 6.74 -15.07 -0.16
N ASN A 81 5.77 -15.64 0.57
CA ASN A 81 4.70 -16.47 0.02
C ASN A 81 3.39 -15.68 -0.19
N GLY A 82 3.28 -14.46 0.34
CA GLY A 82 2.14 -13.58 0.14
C GLY A 82 1.60 -12.94 1.40
N LEU A 83 0.42 -12.33 1.26
CA LEU A 83 -0.31 -11.66 2.32
C LEU A 83 -1.13 -12.69 3.12
N PHE A 84 -1.06 -12.60 4.44
CA PHE A 84 -1.70 -13.51 5.38
C PHE A 84 -2.99 -12.94 5.95
N SER A 85 -3.85 -13.86 6.41
CA SER A 85 -5.06 -13.55 7.15
C SER A 85 -5.16 -14.43 8.38
N ARG A 86 -5.86 -13.92 9.41
CA ARG A 86 -6.30 -14.68 10.57
C ARG A 86 -7.82 -14.72 10.59
N THR A 87 -8.40 -15.87 10.92
CA THR A 87 -9.85 -16.01 11.12
C THR A 87 -10.27 -15.75 12.56
N ASP A 88 -9.32 -15.87 13.49
CA ASP A 88 -9.56 -15.69 14.92
C ASP A 88 -8.56 -14.67 15.50
N GLU A 89 -9.07 -13.66 16.21
CA GLU A 89 -8.25 -12.61 16.83
C GLU A 89 -7.33 -13.12 17.95
N ASN A 90 -7.62 -14.29 18.50
CA ASN A 90 -6.84 -14.91 19.59
C ASN A 90 -5.74 -15.86 19.12
N LEU A 91 -5.60 -16.08 17.83
CA LEU A 91 -4.59 -17.00 17.31
C LEU A 91 -3.20 -16.37 17.30
N SER A 92 -2.23 -17.13 17.79
CA SER A 92 -0.82 -16.79 17.69
C SER A 92 -0.25 -16.99 16.29
N GLU A 93 -0.96 -17.70 15.41
CA GLU A 93 -0.51 -18.07 14.08
C GLU A 93 -1.49 -17.59 12.99
N PHE A 94 -0.95 -17.35 11.79
CA PHE A 94 -1.75 -17.05 10.60
C PHE A 94 -2.32 -18.34 10.04
N ASP A 95 -3.61 -18.34 9.73
CA ASP A 95 -4.33 -19.54 9.31
C ASP A 95 -4.40 -19.71 7.78
N ARG A 96 -4.21 -18.63 7.02
CA ARG A 96 -4.24 -18.74 5.56
C ARG A 96 -3.50 -17.61 4.83
N ILE A 97 -3.07 -17.92 3.61
CA ILE A 97 -2.63 -16.94 2.62
C ILE A 97 -3.87 -16.41 1.89
N ILE A 98 -4.17 -15.12 2.02
CA ILE A 98 -5.31 -14.47 1.38
C ILE A 98 -4.96 -13.96 -0.03
N VAL A 99 -3.72 -13.49 -0.23
CA VAL A 99 -3.16 -13.15 -1.54
C VAL A 99 -1.81 -13.85 -1.68
N GLY A 100 -1.68 -14.74 -2.65
CA GLY A 100 -0.47 -15.52 -2.89
C GLY A 100 -0.26 -15.82 -4.38
N HIS A 101 0.52 -16.85 -4.67
CA HIS A 101 0.92 -17.24 -6.03
C HIS A 101 -0.24 -17.28 -7.05
N SER A 102 -1.40 -17.84 -6.68
CA SER A 102 -2.56 -17.92 -7.60
C SER A 102 -3.12 -16.56 -7.99
N HIS A 103 -2.90 -15.51 -7.18
CA HIS A 103 -3.35 -14.14 -7.46
C HIS A 103 -2.34 -13.35 -8.31
N ALA A 104 -1.08 -13.81 -8.37
CA ALA A 104 -0.01 -13.11 -9.08
C ALA A 104 -0.31 -12.91 -10.57
N TYR A 105 -1.01 -13.87 -11.19
CA TYR A 105 -1.45 -13.75 -12.58
C TYR A 105 -2.27 -12.47 -12.80
N TYR A 106 -3.24 -12.20 -11.94
CA TYR A 106 -4.09 -11.00 -12.03
C TYR A 106 -3.31 -9.72 -11.69
N LEU A 107 -2.48 -9.77 -10.64
CA LEU A 107 -1.67 -8.62 -10.22
C LEU A 107 -0.70 -8.14 -11.30
N ARG A 108 -0.14 -9.04 -12.11
CA ARG A 108 0.72 -8.67 -13.23
C ARG A 108 0.04 -7.79 -14.28
N HIS A 109 -1.29 -7.83 -14.39
CA HIS A 109 -2.05 -6.98 -15.32
C HIS A 109 -2.22 -5.54 -14.83
N HIS A 110 -2.00 -5.27 -13.53
CA HIS A 110 -2.13 -3.93 -12.96
C HIS A 110 -0.82 -3.14 -12.97
N GLY A 111 0.29 -3.76 -13.35
CA GLY A 111 1.57 -3.09 -13.58
C GLY A 111 2.00 -2.20 -12.43
N ALA A 112 2.42 -0.98 -12.77
CA ALA A 112 3.03 -0.02 -11.85
C ALA A 112 2.10 0.58 -10.76
N ASN A 113 0.81 0.23 -10.71
CA ASN A 113 -0.15 0.81 -9.77
C ASN A 113 -0.37 -0.04 -8.50
N SER A 114 0.35 -1.16 -8.37
CA SER A 114 0.25 -2.05 -7.20
C SER A 114 1.12 -1.56 -6.05
N ILE A 115 0.57 -1.61 -4.83
CA ILE A 115 1.26 -1.32 -3.58
C ILE A 115 1.09 -2.53 -2.66
N GLY A 116 2.19 -3.10 -2.19
CA GLY A 116 2.20 -4.21 -1.23
C GLY A 116 2.97 -3.85 0.04
N ILE A 117 2.30 -3.77 1.18
CA ILE A 117 2.91 -3.45 2.47
C ILE A 117 2.67 -4.61 3.45
N TRP A 118 3.64 -5.51 3.53
CA TRP A 118 3.76 -6.59 4.52
C TRP A 118 5.21 -7.06 4.58
N CYS A 119 5.58 -7.83 5.58
CA CYS A 119 6.95 -8.32 5.74
C CYS A 119 7.39 -9.18 4.55
N HIS A 120 8.42 -8.73 3.82
CA HIS A 120 8.97 -9.38 2.61
C HIS A 120 8.05 -9.35 1.38
N ALA A 121 7.18 -8.33 1.24
CA ALA A 121 6.38 -8.13 0.04
C ALA A 121 7.26 -7.97 -1.22
N ASP A 122 8.44 -7.35 -1.08
CA ASP A 122 9.43 -7.21 -2.17
C ASP A 122 9.93 -8.57 -2.68
N LYS A 123 10.18 -9.53 -1.78
CA LYS A 123 10.59 -10.88 -2.16
C LYS A 123 9.49 -11.62 -2.89
N PHE A 124 8.24 -11.52 -2.39
CA PHE A 124 7.07 -12.04 -3.09
C PHE A 124 6.94 -11.44 -4.49
N ALA A 125 7.02 -10.11 -4.60
CA ALA A 125 6.88 -9.41 -5.86
C ALA A 125 7.96 -9.83 -6.87
N ARG A 126 9.22 -9.94 -6.46
CA ARG A 126 10.33 -10.43 -7.32
C ARG A 126 10.10 -11.87 -7.79
N LYS A 127 9.69 -12.75 -6.88
CA LYS A 127 9.40 -14.17 -7.16
C LYS A 127 8.26 -14.32 -8.17
N GLU A 128 7.24 -13.47 -8.06
CA GLU A 128 6.05 -13.52 -8.90
C GLU A 128 6.10 -12.60 -10.13
N GLY A 129 7.18 -11.84 -10.32
CA GLY A 129 7.33 -10.92 -11.45
C GLY A 129 6.30 -9.78 -11.42
N LEU A 130 6.05 -9.21 -10.23
CA LEU A 130 5.15 -8.09 -10.04
C LEU A 130 5.91 -6.76 -10.15
N HIS A 131 5.20 -5.72 -10.58
CA HIS A 131 5.70 -4.35 -10.65
C HIS A 131 4.88 -3.45 -9.71
N GLY A 132 5.55 -2.46 -9.11
CA GLY A 132 4.91 -1.52 -8.19
C GLY A 132 5.78 -1.19 -6.98
N LEU A 133 5.15 -0.65 -5.94
CA LEU A 133 5.78 -0.31 -4.67
C LEU A 133 5.57 -1.45 -3.65
N PHE A 134 6.65 -2.03 -3.15
CA PHE A 134 6.58 -3.13 -2.20
C PHE A 134 7.51 -2.88 -1.00
N SER A 135 7.04 -3.24 0.20
CA SER A 135 7.89 -3.18 1.38
C SER A 135 8.76 -4.42 1.53
N GLY A 136 9.94 -4.24 2.10
CA GLY A 136 10.70 -5.29 2.74
C GLY A 136 10.14 -5.63 4.12
N MET A 137 11.03 -5.90 5.07
CA MET A 137 10.65 -6.03 6.47
C MET A 137 10.34 -4.65 7.06
N ILE A 138 9.19 -4.51 7.70
CA ILE A 138 8.82 -3.34 8.50
C ILE A 138 8.68 -3.81 9.95
N ILE A 139 9.52 -3.31 10.82
CA ILE A 139 9.45 -3.64 12.26
C ILE A 139 8.19 -3.03 12.83
N SER A 140 7.30 -3.87 13.35
CA SER A 140 5.99 -3.51 13.89
C SER A 140 5.82 -3.85 15.37
N ASP A 141 6.66 -4.72 15.90
CA ASP A 141 6.65 -5.08 17.31
C ASP A 141 8.06 -5.21 17.92
N LYS A 142 8.09 -5.29 19.26
CA LYS A 142 9.34 -5.36 20.02
C LYS A 142 10.14 -6.63 19.74
N LYS A 143 9.48 -7.77 19.51
CA LYS A 143 10.15 -9.04 19.23
C LYS A 143 10.89 -8.98 17.90
N GLU A 144 10.22 -8.44 16.88
CA GLU A 144 10.86 -8.19 15.58
C GLU A 144 12.06 -7.24 15.72
N ALA A 145 11.93 -6.15 16.48
CA ALA A 145 13.05 -5.23 16.73
C ALA A 145 14.25 -5.95 17.36
N GLU A 146 14.01 -6.80 18.36
CA GLU A 146 15.05 -7.58 19.04
C GLU A 146 15.75 -8.58 18.09
N GLU A 147 15.00 -9.21 17.16
CA GLU A 147 15.55 -10.11 16.14
C GLU A 147 16.53 -9.39 15.19
N TYR A 148 16.34 -8.09 14.95
CA TYR A 148 17.24 -7.23 14.18
C TYR A 148 18.26 -6.46 15.03
N GLY A 149 18.37 -6.80 16.32
CA GLY A 149 19.33 -6.14 17.24
C GLY A 149 18.96 -4.71 17.62
N ILE A 150 17.71 -4.30 17.40
CA ILE A 150 17.22 -2.96 17.72
C ILE A 150 16.54 -2.98 19.09
N ILE A 151 17.16 -2.28 20.06
CA ILE A 151 16.62 -2.17 21.42
C ILE A 151 15.71 -0.95 21.46
N THR A 152 14.39 -1.19 21.62
CA THR A 152 13.39 -0.13 21.67
C THR A 152 12.15 -0.55 22.46
N LEU A 153 11.24 0.39 22.72
CA LEU A 153 9.97 0.12 23.40
C LEU A 153 8.83 0.04 22.38
N GLN A 154 7.80 -0.76 22.66
CA GLN A 154 6.66 -0.97 21.75
C GLN A 154 6.02 0.36 21.32
N HIS A 155 5.77 1.27 22.26
CA HIS A 155 5.13 2.55 21.91
C HIS A 155 6.01 3.43 21.00
N HIS A 156 7.34 3.32 21.06
CA HIS A 156 8.23 4.03 20.12
C HIS A 156 8.11 3.45 18.69
N ILE A 157 7.91 2.13 18.58
CA ILE A 157 7.69 1.47 17.28
C ILE A 157 6.36 1.96 16.69
N GLU A 158 5.31 1.98 17.50
CA GLU A 158 3.96 2.43 17.11
C GLU A 158 4.00 3.88 16.63
N GLU A 159 4.56 4.80 17.44
CA GLU A 159 4.69 6.21 17.06
C GLU A 159 5.53 6.41 15.78
N ALA A 160 6.65 5.71 15.67
CA ALA A 160 7.51 5.80 14.48
C ALA A 160 6.79 5.32 13.22
N ASN A 161 6.02 4.24 13.32
CA ASN A 161 5.25 3.69 12.19
C ASN A 161 4.06 4.58 11.82
N GLU A 162 3.35 5.16 12.80
CA GLU A 162 2.28 6.13 12.53
C GLU A 162 2.82 7.34 11.74
N ILE A 163 3.95 7.90 12.17
CA ILE A 163 4.59 9.02 11.47
C ILE A 163 5.04 8.60 10.06
N MET A 164 5.66 7.44 9.94
CA MET A 164 6.15 6.92 8.65
C MET A 164 5.01 6.71 7.66
N PHE A 165 3.93 6.04 8.06
CA PHE A 165 2.79 5.79 7.16
C PHE A 165 1.99 7.06 6.85
N ALA A 166 1.93 8.04 7.78
CA ALA A 166 1.38 9.36 7.48
C ALA A 166 2.18 10.09 6.40
N LYS A 167 3.52 10.00 6.42
CA LYS A 167 4.40 10.55 5.38
C LYS A 167 4.21 9.82 4.04
N LEU A 168 4.14 8.48 4.05
CA LEU A 168 3.84 7.71 2.85
C LEU A 168 2.48 8.09 2.27
N ARG A 169 1.44 8.19 3.11
CA ARG A 169 0.11 8.64 2.70
C ARG A 169 0.18 10.01 2.02
N LYS A 170 0.89 10.96 2.61
CA LYS A 170 1.05 12.29 2.02
C LYS A 170 1.68 12.23 0.63
N LEU A 171 2.73 11.43 0.43
CA LEU A 171 3.35 11.26 -0.89
C LEU A 171 2.35 10.69 -1.92
N LEU A 172 1.50 9.75 -1.51
CA LEU A 172 0.47 9.17 -2.36
C LEU A 172 -0.61 10.19 -2.72
N ASP A 173 -1.05 11.01 -1.75
CA ASP A 173 -2.05 12.07 -1.96
C ASP A 173 -1.51 13.22 -2.82
N ASP A 174 -0.23 13.55 -2.69
CA ASP A 174 0.48 14.52 -3.52
C ASP A 174 0.71 14.01 -4.96
N GLY A 175 0.31 12.77 -5.28
CA GLY A 175 0.46 12.16 -6.60
C GLY A 175 1.90 11.83 -6.97
N VAL A 176 2.79 11.65 -5.98
CA VAL A 176 4.18 11.26 -6.25
C VAL A 176 4.23 9.91 -6.96
N PRO A 177 4.90 9.79 -8.11
CA PRO A 177 5.03 8.51 -8.83
C PRO A 177 5.64 7.42 -7.94
N LEU A 178 5.09 6.19 -7.97
CA LEU A 178 5.48 5.11 -7.07
C LEU A 178 6.99 4.80 -7.14
N HIS A 179 7.61 4.94 -8.32
CA HIS A 179 9.05 4.71 -8.48
C HIS A 179 9.94 5.72 -7.73
N GLN A 180 9.40 6.88 -7.34
CA GLN A 180 10.12 7.88 -6.56
C GLN A 180 9.92 7.70 -5.05
N ILE A 181 8.91 6.94 -4.63
CA ILE A 181 8.55 6.79 -3.21
C ILE A 181 9.73 6.26 -2.37
N PRO A 182 10.51 5.22 -2.78
CA PRO A 182 11.60 4.71 -1.96
C PRO A 182 12.61 5.80 -1.56
N GLU A 183 13.07 6.57 -2.53
CA GLU A 183 14.04 7.65 -2.25
C GLU A 183 13.42 8.83 -1.48
N ARG A 184 12.13 9.13 -1.75
CA ARG A 184 11.41 10.16 -0.98
C ARG A 184 11.21 9.74 0.48
N MET A 185 10.88 8.47 0.74
CA MET A 185 10.75 7.97 2.10
C MET A 185 12.05 8.08 2.88
N LYS A 186 13.18 7.65 2.31
CA LYS A 186 14.51 7.83 2.93
C LYS A 186 14.78 9.29 3.28
N ALA A 187 14.50 10.21 2.36
CA ALA A 187 14.72 11.66 2.57
C ALA A 187 13.80 12.27 3.64
N LEU A 188 12.64 11.65 3.90
CA LEU A 188 11.68 12.10 4.91
C LEU A 188 11.99 11.56 6.32
N ASN A 189 13.04 10.76 6.50
CA ASN A 189 13.49 10.33 7.83
C ASN A 189 14.24 11.48 8.54
N ASP A 190 13.48 12.43 9.08
CA ASP A 190 13.97 13.66 9.72
C ASP A 190 14.47 13.44 11.17
N LYS A 191 14.16 12.30 11.78
CA LYS A 191 14.61 11.87 13.10
C LYS A 191 15.23 10.48 13.03
N PRO A 192 16.43 10.32 12.44
CA PRO A 192 17.00 9.01 12.22
C PRO A 192 17.36 8.31 13.53
N SER A 193 16.93 7.08 13.66
CA SER A 193 17.32 6.09 14.65
C SER A 193 17.59 4.76 13.95
N TRP A 194 18.10 3.74 14.63
CA TRP A 194 18.23 2.41 14.03
C TRP A 194 16.88 1.89 13.52
N LEU A 195 15.80 2.06 14.29
CA LEU A 195 14.44 1.66 13.91
C LEU A 195 13.92 2.43 12.69
N THR A 196 13.94 3.76 12.75
CA THR A 196 13.38 4.58 11.66
C THR A 196 14.20 4.42 10.39
N THR A 197 15.52 4.36 10.47
CA THR A 197 16.38 4.10 9.31
C THR A 197 16.04 2.76 8.69
N PHE A 198 15.93 1.69 9.49
CA PHE A 198 15.54 0.39 9.01
C PHE A 198 14.20 0.43 8.28
N ASN A 199 13.15 0.97 8.89
CA ASN A 199 11.81 0.96 8.29
C ASN A 199 11.70 1.86 7.06
N TYR A 200 12.29 3.08 7.08
CA TYR A 200 12.22 4.00 5.96
C TYR A 200 13.01 3.55 4.73
N GLU A 201 14.06 2.73 4.90
CA GLU A 201 14.85 2.17 3.80
C GLU A 201 14.24 0.92 3.18
N ASN A 202 13.21 0.33 3.80
CA ASN A 202 12.57 -0.91 3.37
C ASN A 202 11.35 -0.69 2.46
N PHE A 203 11.43 0.26 1.53
CA PHE A 203 10.51 0.42 0.41
C PHE A 203 11.24 0.24 -0.90
N TYR A 204 10.66 -0.53 -1.81
CA TYR A 204 11.24 -0.89 -3.10
C TYR A 204 10.24 -0.68 -4.21
N TYR A 205 10.69 -0.11 -5.33
CA TYR A 205 9.94 -0.11 -6.57
C TYR A 205 10.53 -1.15 -7.51
N LEU A 206 9.70 -2.05 -8.01
CA LEU A 206 10.07 -3.20 -8.82
C LEU A 206 9.46 -3.15 -10.22
#